data_d3fa6c39948c13c5303188712aae13a5
#
_entry.id   d3fa6c39948c13c5303188712aae13a5
#
_cell.length_a   1.000
_cell.length_b   1.000
_cell.length_c   1.000
_cell.angle_alpha   90.00
_cell.angle_beta   90.00
_cell.angle_gamma   90.00
#
_symmetry.space_group_name_H-M   'P 1'
#
loop_
_entity.id
_entity.type
_entity.pdbx_description
1 polymer ?
#
loop_
_entity_poly.entity_id
_entity_poly.type
_entity_poly.pdbx_seq_one_letter_code
_entity_poly.pdbx_strand_id
1 'polypeptide(L)'
;MRFGTFEFPFNPAELKVAHRALLRESILPGGGEQVQRVGAYKRRVSGKGYFTGDAAMEDYLRLESLFGTVQTLFMPGRAPFEAVLSELSLLGVEAKQVVGYSFTFVETGDAPAGLSGRTYRAQGGESLWDYAYFAGVPIDALAEANRHIACIGALRAGEEVHIP
;
A
#
# COMPACT_ATOMS: atom_id res chain seq x y z
N MET A 1 -9.33 12.54 -0.26
CA MET A 1 -8.01 11.89 -0.10
C MET A 1 -7.24 12.56 1.03
N ARG A 2 -6.46 11.82 1.83
CA ARG A 2 -5.66 12.37 2.93
C ARG A 2 -4.30 11.66 2.99
N PHE A 3 -3.24 12.39 3.24
CA PHE A 3 -1.90 11.88 3.44
C PHE A 3 -1.36 12.36 4.80
N GLY A 4 -1.27 11.45 5.75
CA GLY A 4 -0.98 11.78 7.15
C GLY A 4 -1.96 12.82 7.70
N THR A 5 -1.43 13.99 8.07
CA THR A 5 -2.20 15.13 8.57
C THR A 5 -2.73 16.05 7.47
N PHE A 6 -2.25 15.91 6.21
CA PHE A 6 -2.69 16.71 5.09
C PHE A 6 -3.95 16.13 4.46
N GLU A 7 -5.03 16.89 4.48
CA GLU A 7 -6.27 16.57 3.78
C GLU A 7 -6.33 17.38 2.47
N PHE A 8 -6.54 16.68 1.36
CA PHE A 8 -6.69 17.34 0.06
C PHE A 8 -8.04 18.07 0.02
N PRO A 9 -8.07 19.42 -0.16
CA PRO A 9 -9.33 20.17 -0.23
C PRO A 9 -10.27 19.63 -1.29
N PHE A 10 -9.71 19.21 -2.42
CA PHE A 10 -10.41 18.51 -3.49
C PHE A 10 -9.65 17.22 -3.83
N ASN A 11 -10.38 16.17 -4.18
CA ASN A 11 -9.72 14.97 -4.70
C ASN A 11 -9.01 15.31 -6.01
N PRO A 12 -7.80 14.72 -6.26
CA PRO A 12 -7.11 14.91 -7.51
C PRO A 12 -8.00 14.61 -8.72
N ALA A 13 -7.87 15.42 -9.77
CA ALA A 13 -8.64 15.26 -11.01
C ALA A 13 -8.31 13.94 -11.72
N GLU A 14 -7.05 13.53 -11.64
CA GLU A 14 -6.57 12.25 -12.14
C GLU A 14 -5.93 11.46 -11.01
N LEU A 15 -6.26 10.18 -10.91
CA LEU A 15 -5.67 9.27 -9.93
C LEU A 15 -5.43 7.91 -10.59
N LYS A 16 -4.16 7.48 -10.62
CA LYS A 16 -3.73 6.20 -11.17
C LYS A 16 -3.07 5.35 -10.09
N VAL A 17 -3.60 4.16 -9.87
CA VAL A 17 -2.99 3.17 -8.97
C VAL A 17 -2.35 2.08 -9.81
N ALA A 18 -1.03 1.94 -9.71
CA ALA A 18 -0.25 0.99 -10.48
C ALA A 18 0.26 -0.15 -9.59
N HIS A 19 -0.03 -1.37 -9.99
CA HIS A 19 0.54 -2.60 -9.46
C HIS A 19 1.38 -3.24 -10.56
N ARG A 20 2.60 -3.63 -10.26
CA ARG A 20 3.50 -4.27 -11.24
C ARG A 20 4.07 -5.55 -10.66
N ALA A 21 3.83 -6.67 -11.34
CA ALA A 21 4.46 -7.94 -11.01
C ALA A 21 5.90 -7.96 -11.57
N LEU A 22 6.80 -8.58 -10.83
CA LEU A 22 8.13 -8.95 -11.31
C LEU A 22 8.02 -10.36 -11.87
N LEU A 23 8.15 -10.48 -13.20
CA LEU A 23 8.05 -11.74 -13.94
C LEU A 23 9.44 -12.17 -14.42
N ARG A 24 9.69 -13.47 -14.36
CA ARG A 24 10.84 -14.11 -14.99
C ARG A 24 10.32 -14.97 -16.15
N GLU A 25 10.81 -14.67 -17.33
CA GLU A 25 10.53 -15.44 -18.53
C GLU A 25 11.71 -16.38 -18.79
N SER A 26 11.44 -17.65 -19.08
CA SER A 26 12.44 -18.64 -19.45
C SER A 26 11.93 -19.51 -20.60
N ILE A 27 12.83 -19.77 -21.56
CA ILE A 27 12.54 -20.66 -22.67
C ILE A 27 12.89 -22.08 -22.22
N LEU A 28 11.95 -22.99 -22.34
CA LEU A 28 12.16 -24.40 -22.03
C LEU A 28 12.84 -25.12 -23.17
N PRO A 29 13.70 -26.12 -22.89
CA PRO A 29 14.18 -27.04 -23.93
C PRO A 29 12.99 -27.73 -24.59
N GLY A 30 12.80 -27.50 -25.88
CA GLY A 30 11.63 -27.99 -26.66
C GLY A 30 10.70 -26.88 -27.17
N GLY A 31 11.05 -25.58 -26.95
CA GLY A 31 10.39 -24.43 -27.58
C GLY A 31 9.17 -23.91 -26.85
N GLY A 32 8.97 -24.28 -25.56
CA GLY A 32 7.95 -23.69 -24.68
C GLY A 32 8.48 -22.44 -23.96
N GLU A 33 7.61 -21.47 -23.76
CA GLU A 33 7.86 -20.30 -22.92
C GLU A 33 7.22 -20.48 -21.54
N GLN A 34 7.98 -20.28 -20.48
CA GLN A 34 7.48 -20.31 -19.11
C GLN A 34 7.62 -18.93 -18.47
N VAL A 35 6.50 -18.40 -17.97
CA VAL A 35 6.47 -17.15 -17.21
C VAL A 35 6.25 -17.46 -15.73
N GLN A 36 7.20 -17.08 -14.89
CA GLN A 36 7.13 -17.28 -13.45
C GLN A 36 7.07 -15.92 -12.75
N ARG A 37 6.13 -15.75 -11.80
CA ARG A 37 6.11 -14.59 -10.93
C ARG A 37 7.21 -14.73 -9.88
N VAL A 38 8.17 -13.82 -9.87
CA VAL A 38 9.30 -13.79 -8.92
C VAL A 38 9.01 -12.86 -7.74
N GLY A 39 8.12 -11.86 -7.94
CA GLY A 39 7.79 -10.90 -6.92
C GLY A 39 6.79 -9.85 -7.41
N ALA A 40 6.69 -8.76 -6.67
CA ALA A 40 5.92 -7.59 -7.06
C ALA A 40 6.66 -6.32 -6.66
N TYR A 41 6.52 -5.29 -7.48
CA TYR A 41 6.96 -3.95 -7.11
C TYR A 41 5.97 -3.34 -6.11
N LYS A 42 6.46 -2.43 -5.29
CA LYS A 42 5.62 -1.63 -4.40
C LYS A 42 4.57 -0.87 -5.20
N ARG A 43 3.37 -0.76 -4.65
CA ARG A 43 2.27 0.00 -5.24
C ARG A 43 2.69 1.45 -5.45
N ARG A 44 2.35 1.99 -6.61
CA ARG A 44 2.52 3.41 -6.90
C ARG A 44 1.17 4.06 -7.13
N VAL A 45 0.97 5.22 -6.54
CA VAL A 45 -0.22 6.05 -6.73
C VAL A 45 0.24 7.39 -7.26
N SER A 46 -0.04 7.65 -8.52
CA SER A 46 0.25 8.93 -9.16
C SER A 46 -1.03 9.66 -9.52
N GLY A 47 -0.95 10.96 -9.54
CA GLY A 47 -2.11 11.78 -9.88
C GLY A 47 -1.74 13.22 -10.20
N LYS A 48 -2.75 13.93 -10.68
CA LYS A 48 -2.70 15.36 -10.97
C LYS A 48 -3.94 16.03 -10.40
N GLY A 49 -3.77 17.25 -9.96
CA GLY A 49 -4.87 18.04 -9.43
C GLY A 49 -4.56 19.51 -9.39
N TYR A 50 -5.51 20.25 -8.85
CA TYR A 50 -5.41 21.69 -8.68
C TYR A 50 -5.79 22.05 -7.25
N PHE A 51 -5.01 22.91 -6.64
CA PHE A 51 -5.43 23.67 -5.47
C PHE A 51 -6.05 24.98 -5.95
N THR A 52 -7.16 25.38 -5.36
CA THR A 52 -7.91 26.57 -5.77
C THR A 52 -8.24 27.44 -4.58
N GLY A 53 -8.33 28.75 -4.80
CA GLY A 53 -8.61 29.73 -3.77
C GLY A 53 -7.36 30.44 -3.25
N ASP A 54 -7.54 31.33 -2.29
CA ASP A 54 -6.47 32.19 -1.78
C ASP A 54 -5.36 31.39 -1.07
N ALA A 55 -5.69 30.22 -0.53
CA ALA A 55 -4.75 29.30 0.13
C ALA A 55 -4.08 28.29 -0.80
N ALA A 56 -4.32 28.33 -2.12
CA ALA A 56 -3.85 27.31 -3.07
C ALA A 56 -2.34 27.04 -3.01
N MET A 57 -1.54 28.11 -2.92
CA MET A 57 -0.09 27.97 -2.80
C MET A 57 0.32 27.48 -1.40
N GLU A 58 -0.38 27.88 -0.37
CA GLU A 58 -0.14 27.40 1.01
C GLU A 58 -0.42 25.91 1.13
N ASP A 59 -1.49 25.41 0.51
CA ASP A 59 -1.81 23.99 0.47
C ASP A 59 -0.74 23.19 -0.29
N TYR A 60 -0.20 23.73 -1.38
CA TYR A 60 0.92 23.10 -2.08
C TYR A 60 2.17 23.02 -1.18
N LEU A 61 2.54 24.11 -0.50
CA LEU A 61 3.69 24.13 0.41
C LEU A 61 3.51 23.20 1.63
N ARG A 62 2.28 23.07 2.13
CA ARG A 62 1.95 22.08 3.19
C ARG A 62 2.16 20.66 2.70
N LEU A 63 1.71 20.34 1.48
CA LEU A 63 1.97 19.02 0.90
C LEU A 63 3.46 18.79 0.66
N GLU A 64 4.18 19.82 0.17
CA GLU A 64 5.63 19.78 -0.04
C GLU A 64 6.40 19.52 1.26
N SER A 65 5.95 20.07 2.40
CA SER A 65 6.58 19.83 3.71
C SER A 65 6.56 18.37 4.14
N LEU A 66 5.66 17.56 3.58
CA LEU A 66 5.56 16.12 3.82
C LEU A 66 6.36 15.29 2.81
N PHE A 67 7.07 15.93 1.88
CA PHE A 67 7.88 15.25 0.88
C PHE A 67 8.96 14.36 1.52
N GLY A 68 9.06 13.12 1.07
CA GLY A 68 10.01 12.14 1.59
C GLY A 68 9.66 11.56 2.97
N THR A 69 8.58 12.01 3.62
CA THR A 69 8.13 11.41 4.89
C THR A 69 7.21 10.23 4.65
N VAL A 70 7.28 9.22 5.54
CA VAL A 70 6.37 8.08 5.53
C VAL A 70 5.13 8.45 6.32
N GLN A 71 3.97 8.37 5.67
CA GLN A 71 2.67 8.68 6.27
C GLN A 71 1.60 7.72 5.75
N THR A 72 0.50 7.61 6.47
CA THR A 72 -0.65 6.82 6.02
C THR A 72 -1.41 7.55 4.92
N LEU A 73 -1.55 6.89 3.76
CA LEU A 73 -2.34 7.38 2.64
C LEU A 73 -3.75 6.80 2.68
N PHE A 74 -4.74 7.68 2.76
CA PHE A 74 -6.17 7.35 2.68
C PHE A 74 -6.71 7.75 1.31
N MET A 75 -7.26 6.76 0.60
CA MET A 75 -7.89 6.96 -0.71
C MET A 75 -9.35 6.52 -0.67
N PRO A 76 -10.25 7.18 -1.41
CA PRO A 76 -11.63 6.74 -1.52
C PRO A 76 -11.74 5.30 -2.01
N GLY A 77 -12.56 4.49 -1.32
CA GLY A 77 -12.86 3.11 -1.71
C GLY A 77 -11.70 2.11 -1.56
N ARG A 78 -10.64 2.45 -0.83
CA ARG A 78 -9.50 1.56 -0.59
C ARG A 78 -9.07 1.57 0.87
N ALA A 79 -8.55 0.43 1.33
CA ALA A 79 -7.91 0.36 2.65
C ALA A 79 -6.69 1.30 2.69
N PRO A 80 -6.48 2.02 3.82
CA PRO A 80 -5.33 2.87 4.01
C PRO A 80 -4.04 2.04 4.05
N PHE A 81 -2.92 2.64 3.61
CA PHE A 81 -1.61 2.03 3.64
C PHE A 81 -0.52 3.08 3.85
N GLU A 82 0.64 2.65 4.31
CA GLU A 82 1.79 3.54 4.47
C GLU A 82 2.46 3.82 3.14
N ALA A 83 2.73 5.09 2.89
CA ALA A 83 3.35 5.55 1.66
C ALA A 83 4.32 6.70 1.93
N VAL A 84 5.22 6.90 1.01
CA VAL A 84 6.08 8.09 0.93
C VAL A 84 5.70 8.90 -0.30
N LEU A 85 5.63 10.22 -0.16
CA LEU A 85 5.54 11.13 -1.29
C LEU A 85 6.91 11.21 -1.96
N SER A 86 7.08 10.47 -3.07
CA SER A 86 8.36 10.30 -3.77
C SER A 86 8.59 11.32 -4.87
N GLU A 87 7.52 11.86 -5.43
CA GLU A 87 7.56 12.89 -6.47
C GLU A 87 6.45 13.91 -6.20
N LEU A 88 6.79 15.17 -6.28
CA LEU A 88 5.86 16.29 -6.25
C LEU A 88 6.36 17.33 -7.24
N SER A 89 5.50 17.77 -8.14
CA SER A 89 5.84 18.78 -9.14
C SER A 89 4.76 19.84 -9.22
N LEU A 90 5.18 21.07 -9.27
CA LEU A 90 4.33 22.23 -9.58
C LEU A 90 4.14 22.27 -11.10
N LEU A 91 2.92 22.14 -11.60
CA LEU A 91 2.61 22.13 -13.03
C LEU A 91 2.41 23.53 -13.60
N GLY A 92 2.23 24.52 -12.74
CA GLY A 92 2.06 25.92 -13.11
C GLY A 92 1.03 26.62 -12.22
N VAL A 93 1.03 27.93 -12.31
CA VAL A 93 0.03 28.79 -11.69
C VAL A 93 -0.79 29.37 -12.83
N GLU A 94 -1.91 28.74 -13.18
CA GLU A 94 -2.74 29.13 -14.33
C GLU A 94 -3.51 30.45 -14.08
N ALA A 95 -3.76 30.76 -12.79
CA ALA A 95 -4.32 32.02 -12.35
C ALA A 95 -3.84 32.32 -10.92
N LYS A 96 -4.05 33.56 -10.42
CA LYS A 96 -3.63 33.95 -9.07
C LYS A 96 -4.08 33.01 -7.94
N GLN A 97 -5.10 32.17 -8.19
CA GLN A 97 -5.74 31.29 -7.20
C GLN A 97 -5.82 29.84 -7.66
N VAL A 98 -5.06 29.43 -8.68
CA VAL A 98 -5.09 28.05 -9.19
C VAL A 98 -3.66 27.54 -9.34
N VAL A 99 -3.31 26.55 -8.55
CA VAL A 99 -2.00 25.90 -8.52
C VAL A 99 -2.14 24.46 -8.99
N GLY A 100 -1.63 24.16 -10.18
CA GLY A 100 -1.58 22.80 -10.72
C GLY A 100 -0.43 22.01 -10.10
N TYR A 101 -0.69 20.76 -9.72
CA TYR A 101 0.32 19.89 -9.16
C TYR A 101 0.19 18.46 -9.69
N SER A 102 1.30 17.72 -9.69
CA SER A 102 1.34 16.28 -9.87
C SER A 102 2.14 15.65 -8.75
N PHE A 103 1.78 14.39 -8.42
CA PHE A 103 2.41 13.66 -7.34
C PHE A 103 2.56 12.18 -7.67
N THR A 104 3.51 11.54 -6.98
CA THR A 104 3.64 10.08 -6.92
C THR A 104 3.89 9.65 -5.48
N PHE A 105 3.00 8.82 -4.96
CA PHE A 105 3.20 8.09 -3.71
C PHE A 105 3.68 6.68 -4.01
N VAL A 106 4.62 6.20 -3.20
CA VAL A 106 5.12 4.83 -3.25
C VAL A 106 4.83 4.17 -1.91
N GLU A 107 4.18 3.02 -1.95
CA GLU A 107 3.96 2.19 -0.75
C GLU A 107 5.28 1.77 -0.13
N THR A 108 5.43 1.97 1.18
CA THR A 108 6.69 1.70 1.91
C THR A 108 6.65 0.43 2.75
N GLY A 109 5.48 0.02 3.22
CA GLY A 109 5.34 -1.16 4.07
C GLY A 109 5.51 -2.50 3.33
N ASP A 110 6.02 -3.53 3.99
CA ASP A 110 6.00 -4.91 3.50
C ASP A 110 4.69 -5.62 3.79
N ALA A 111 3.94 -5.11 4.73
CA ALA A 111 2.55 -5.41 5.05
C ALA A 111 1.97 -4.17 5.74
N PRO A 112 0.66 -4.02 5.85
CA PRO A 112 0.12 -2.96 6.70
C PRO A 112 0.74 -3.11 8.09
N ALA A 113 1.58 -2.14 8.48
CA ALA A 113 2.19 -2.05 9.79
C ALA A 113 1.10 -1.76 10.85
N GLY A 114 0.27 -2.71 11.10
CA GLY A 114 -0.90 -2.62 11.97
C GLY A 114 -1.46 -3.98 12.35
N LEU A 115 -0.88 -5.05 11.79
CA LEU A 115 -1.29 -6.42 12.10
C LEU A 115 -0.35 -7.08 13.12
N SER A 116 0.89 -6.62 13.22
CA SER A 116 1.86 -7.09 14.22
C SER A 116 1.32 -6.85 15.64
N GLY A 117 1.41 -7.87 16.48
CA GLY A 117 0.87 -7.84 17.84
C GLY A 117 -0.66 -7.98 17.94
N ARG A 118 -1.38 -8.25 16.85
CA ARG A 118 -2.83 -8.49 16.86
C ARG A 118 -3.16 -9.96 16.93
N THR A 119 -4.28 -10.26 17.58
CA THR A 119 -4.87 -11.60 17.61
C THR A 119 -6.12 -11.61 16.73
N TYR A 120 -6.21 -12.61 15.87
CA TYR A 120 -7.36 -12.88 15.00
C TYR A 120 -8.03 -14.18 15.42
N ARG A 121 -9.33 -14.28 15.18
CA ARG A 121 -10.09 -15.53 15.35
C ARG A 121 -10.40 -16.10 13.98
N ALA A 122 -9.96 -17.33 13.74
CA ALA A 122 -10.25 -18.05 12.52
C ALA A 122 -11.75 -18.33 12.40
N GLN A 123 -12.28 -18.19 11.18
CA GLN A 123 -13.69 -18.50 10.89
C GLN A 123 -13.91 -19.97 10.53
N GLY A 124 -12.81 -20.71 10.32
CA GLY A 124 -12.82 -22.12 9.90
C GLY A 124 -12.63 -22.28 8.39
N GLY A 125 -11.78 -23.21 8.01
CA GLY A 125 -11.40 -23.45 6.61
C GLY A 125 -10.23 -22.59 6.11
N GLU A 126 -9.74 -21.69 6.94
CA GLU A 126 -8.54 -20.90 6.71
C GLU A 126 -7.30 -21.69 7.15
N SER A 127 -6.15 -21.30 6.65
CA SER A 127 -4.85 -21.86 7.04
C SER A 127 -3.95 -20.79 7.66
N LEU A 128 -2.93 -21.21 8.39
CA LEU A 128 -1.93 -20.28 8.92
C LEU A 128 -1.16 -19.56 7.77
N TRP A 129 -1.09 -20.20 6.60
CA TRP A 129 -0.53 -19.61 5.38
C TRP A 129 -1.32 -18.41 4.89
N ASP A 130 -2.65 -18.42 5.02
CA ASP A 130 -3.51 -17.30 4.64
C ASP A 130 -3.21 -16.09 5.51
N TYR A 131 -3.01 -16.30 6.82
CA TYR A 131 -2.62 -15.25 7.76
C TYR A 131 -1.19 -14.76 7.54
N ALA A 132 -0.24 -15.66 7.21
CA ALA A 132 1.13 -15.28 6.85
C ALA A 132 1.15 -14.39 5.62
N TYR A 133 0.38 -14.77 4.59
CA TYR A 133 0.24 -13.97 3.38
C TYR A 133 -0.46 -12.63 3.64
N PHE A 134 -1.54 -12.65 4.42
CA PHE A 134 -2.31 -11.45 4.79
C PHE A 134 -1.49 -10.46 5.62
N ALA A 135 -0.71 -10.95 6.58
CA ALA A 135 0.12 -10.14 7.45
C ALA A 135 1.51 -9.81 6.88
N GLY A 136 1.91 -10.49 5.79
CA GLY A 136 3.25 -10.35 5.21
C GLY A 136 4.38 -10.87 6.10
N VAL A 137 4.05 -11.81 7.02
CA VAL A 137 4.98 -12.39 7.99
C VAL A 137 5.44 -13.75 7.46
N PRO A 138 6.75 -14.11 7.61
CA PRO A 138 7.22 -15.46 7.29
C PRO A 138 6.43 -16.52 8.06
N ILE A 139 6.06 -17.61 7.38
CA ILE A 139 5.24 -18.68 7.99
C ILE A 139 5.93 -19.30 9.22
N ASP A 140 7.26 -19.41 9.21
CA ASP A 140 8.02 -19.95 10.33
C ASP A 140 7.88 -19.09 11.58
N ALA A 141 7.96 -17.76 11.45
CA ALA A 141 7.76 -16.81 12.55
C ALA A 141 6.32 -16.85 13.07
N LEU A 142 5.35 -16.96 12.14
CA LEU A 142 3.94 -17.06 12.50
C LEU A 142 3.63 -18.38 13.20
N ALA A 143 4.18 -19.51 12.74
CA ALA A 143 4.02 -20.81 13.37
C ALA A 143 4.67 -20.85 14.76
N GLU A 144 5.82 -20.19 14.93
CA GLU A 144 6.48 -20.07 16.21
C GLU A 144 5.66 -19.28 17.23
N ALA A 145 5.04 -18.20 16.81
CA ALA A 145 4.14 -17.39 17.64
C ALA A 145 2.83 -18.13 17.98
N ASN A 146 2.46 -19.17 17.20
CA ASN A 146 1.20 -19.89 17.29
C ASN A 146 1.39 -21.41 17.53
N ARG A 147 2.31 -21.79 18.41
CA ARG A 147 2.62 -23.20 18.72
C ARG A 147 1.44 -23.99 19.31
N HIS A 148 0.40 -23.28 19.76
CA HIS A 148 -0.85 -23.91 20.24
C HIS A 148 -1.71 -24.44 19.09
N ILE A 149 -1.49 -24.01 17.86
CA ILE A 149 -2.22 -24.46 16.68
C ILE A 149 -1.66 -25.81 16.21
N ALA A 150 -2.46 -26.85 16.36
CA ALA A 150 -2.02 -28.22 16.03
C ALA A 150 -1.93 -28.47 14.52
N CYS A 151 -2.75 -27.80 13.71
CA CYS A 151 -2.80 -27.99 12.26
C CYS A 151 -2.70 -26.65 11.54
N ILE A 152 -1.49 -26.33 11.03
CA ILE A 152 -1.23 -25.08 10.33
C ILE A 152 -1.93 -24.98 8.96
N GLY A 153 -2.32 -26.10 8.38
CA GLY A 153 -2.98 -26.18 7.06
C GLY A 153 -4.51 -26.04 7.12
N ALA A 154 -5.12 -26.19 8.30
CA ALA A 154 -6.57 -26.07 8.47
C ALA A 154 -6.91 -25.63 9.90
N LEU A 155 -7.29 -24.38 10.05
CA LEU A 155 -7.68 -23.79 11.32
C LEU A 155 -9.14 -24.12 11.65
N ARG A 156 -9.41 -24.32 12.94
CA ARG A 156 -10.77 -24.51 13.43
C ARG A 156 -11.44 -23.16 13.65
N ALA A 157 -12.76 -23.12 13.49
CA ALA A 157 -13.52 -21.92 13.81
C ALA A 157 -13.33 -21.52 15.28
N GLY A 158 -12.98 -20.26 15.52
CA GLY A 158 -12.70 -19.73 16.85
C GLY A 158 -11.26 -19.86 17.33
N GLU A 159 -10.39 -20.54 16.61
CA GLU A 159 -8.97 -20.66 16.93
C GLU A 159 -8.27 -19.30 16.82
N GLU A 160 -7.48 -18.96 17.84
CA GLU A 160 -6.82 -17.65 17.90
C GLU A 160 -5.47 -17.69 17.17
N VAL A 161 -5.25 -16.73 16.29
CA VAL A 161 -4.00 -16.56 15.53
C VAL A 161 -3.33 -15.26 15.96
N HIS A 162 -2.16 -15.37 16.57
CA HIS A 162 -1.30 -14.24 16.92
C HIS A 162 -0.38 -13.88 15.77
N ILE A 163 -0.41 -12.62 15.35
CA ILE A 163 0.53 -12.07 14.37
C ILE A 163 1.70 -11.44 15.15
N PRO A 164 2.94 -11.94 14.98
CA PRO A 164 4.11 -11.46 15.72
C PRO A 164 4.56 -10.06 15.31
#